data_6331820f6d1fde2dfa31f4d29fc04576
#
_entry.id   6331820f6d1fde2dfa31f4d29fc04576
#
_cell.length_a   1.000
_cell.length_b   1.000
_cell.length_c   1.000
_cell.angle_alpha   90.00
_cell.angle_beta   90.00
_cell.angle_gamma   90.00
#
_symmetry.space_group_name_H-M   'P 1'
#
loop_
_entity.id
_entity.type
_entity.pdbx_description
1 polymer ?
#
loop_
_entity_poly.entity_id
_entity_poly.type
_entity_poly.pdbx_seq_one_letter_code
_entity_poly.pdbx_strand_id
1 'polypeptide(L)'
;LKTIVLGPPGTGKTTTLLNEVDKYLKQTDPDKIGYFSFTQKAAYEARDRAMSKFNLSEDDLPYFRTLHSLAFRRLGIKKDEVMQRRHYEDLGKKMGLIVDYHEYDNEHSGLFTTKSDLLRIVQIAKLRGITPEQQYNLKEHTQDITVHQLKQFVHDLDQYKKDYNLIDFTDMITEFIKADRSPRFDVVFIDEAQDLSQTQWGMAKSIWDKTQDTFIAGDDDQAIFRWAGADVDSFISQTGKIMQLTQSYRIPQVVHDVASRIVNKIQNRLPKEWRPKTQRGLLSYYDDFEQVNMKQGNWLVLARTKFMLNDLEDTLYSQGLYYQNKFKTNREQDLYTAVNDWENLRKGVDISYEQISRIASYMSEKHFEKNCLKYMDKDARHTMQSLRERMWLKTNDVWYNAFDNAPQKKVRYIRRMRENGEKLNSTPRITLSTIHGVKGGEQDNVVLLTDLSRNTQRNYEQNPDDENRLFYVGATRAKNHLHVIRPKDIYKGYKI
;
A
#
# COMPACT_ATOMS: atom_id res chain seq x y z
N LEU A 1 -28.38 -13.28 11.40
CA LEU A 1 -27.69 -14.44 10.82
C LEU A 1 -26.24 -14.06 10.48
N LYS A 2 -25.23 -14.93 10.77
CA LYS A 2 -23.83 -14.70 10.39
C LYS A 2 -23.44 -15.58 9.21
N THR A 3 -22.95 -14.95 8.13
CA THR A 3 -22.48 -15.61 6.91
C THR A 3 -20.98 -15.31 6.73
N ILE A 4 -20.18 -16.37 6.57
CA ILE A 4 -18.73 -16.26 6.33
C ILE A 4 -18.48 -16.52 4.86
N VAL A 5 -17.95 -15.52 4.15
CA VAL A 5 -17.67 -15.56 2.72
C VAL A 5 -16.18 -15.87 2.52
N LEU A 6 -15.87 -17.11 2.18
CA LEU A 6 -14.51 -17.54 1.87
C LEU A 6 -14.24 -17.36 0.37
N GLY A 7 -13.26 -16.51 0.05
CA GLY A 7 -12.97 -16.19 -1.34
C GLY A 7 -11.47 -16.10 -1.64
N PRO A 8 -10.88 -17.15 -2.24
CA PRO A 8 -9.53 -17.11 -2.79
C PRO A 8 -9.30 -15.94 -3.76
N PRO A 9 -8.04 -15.70 -4.21
CA PRO A 9 -7.73 -14.55 -5.06
C PRO A 9 -8.54 -14.51 -6.35
N GLY A 10 -9.15 -13.34 -6.64
CA GLY A 10 -9.89 -13.11 -7.89
C GLY A 10 -11.26 -13.79 -7.98
N THR A 11 -11.80 -14.32 -6.87
CA THR A 11 -13.13 -14.97 -6.86
C THR A 11 -14.29 -13.99 -6.70
N GLY A 12 -14.03 -12.69 -6.58
CA GLY A 12 -15.06 -11.67 -6.54
C GLY A 12 -15.71 -11.47 -5.16
N LYS A 13 -14.96 -11.59 -4.07
CA LYS A 13 -15.45 -11.31 -2.68
C LYS A 13 -16.22 -10.00 -2.60
N THR A 14 -15.56 -8.88 -2.91
CA THR A 14 -16.17 -7.56 -2.86
C THR A 14 -17.41 -7.44 -3.75
N THR A 15 -17.38 -8.03 -4.95
CA THR A 15 -18.55 -8.07 -5.86
C THR A 15 -19.70 -8.85 -5.24
N THR A 16 -19.40 -9.98 -4.59
CA THR A 16 -20.42 -10.79 -3.89
C THR A 16 -21.03 -9.99 -2.73
N LEU A 17 -20.20 -9.33 -1.91
CA LEU A 17 -20.71 -8.47 -0.84
C LEU A 17 -21.59 -7.34 -1.38
N LEU A 18 -21.18 -6.67 -2.47
CA LEU A 18 -21.99 -5.61 -3.10
C LEU A 18 -23.30 -6.14 -3.71
N ASN A 19 -23.33 -7.39 -4.17
CA ASN A 19 -24.59 -8.02 -4.61
C ASN A 19 -25.52 -8.31 -3.42
N GLU A 20 -24.98 -8.64 -2.26
CA GLU A 20 -25.79 -8.72 -1.03
C GLU A 20 -26.25 -7.33 -0.56
N VAL A 21 -25.40 -6.30 -0.61
CA VAL A 21 -25.79 -4.90 -0.34
C VAL A 21 -26.99 -4.49 -1.21
N ASP A 22 -27.02 -4.85 -2.50
CA ASP A 22 -28.13 -4.58 -3.42
C ASP A 22 -29.47 -5.14 -2.92
N LYS A 23 -29.44 -6.33 -2.30
CA LYS A 23 -30.66 -6.93 -1.75
C LYS A 23 -31.20 -6.16 -0.56
N TYR A 24 -30.27 -5.69 0.32
CA TYR A 24 -30.68 -4.93 1.49
C TYR A 24 -31.13 -3.51 1.13
N LEU A 25 -30.53 -2.83 0.17
CA LEU A 25 -30.96 -1.51 -0.30
C LEU A 25 -32.40 -1.47 -0.83
N LYS A 26 -32.97 -2.63 -1.18
CA LYS A 26 -34.38 -2.76 -1.58
C LYS A 26 -35.35 -2.83 -0.39
N GLN A 27 -34.84 -2.99 0.84
CA GLN A 27 -35.62 -3.30 2.03
C GLN A 27 -35.31 -2.39 3.21
N THR A 28 -34.16 -1.70 3.18
CA THR A 28 -33.69 -0.85 4.29
C THR A 28 -32.99 0.40 3.75
N ASP A 29 -32.94 1.43 4.58
CA ASP A 29 -32.27 2.66 4.24
C ASP A 29 -30.74 2.47 4.18
N PRO A 30 -30.03 3.18 3.29
CA PRO A 30 -28.58 3.02 3.13
C PRO A 30 -27.78 3.31 4.42
N ASP A 31 -28.28 4.18 5.31
CA ASP A 31 -27.66 4.49 6.61
C ASP A 31 -27.81 3.35 7.65
N LYS A 32 -28.58 2.31 7.34
CA LYS A 32 -28.70 1.07 8.14
C LYS A 32 -27.78 -0.03 7.65
N ILE A 33 -26.97 0.23 6.63
CA ILE A 33 -26.03 -0.71 6.05
C ILE A 33 -24.60 -0.30 6.46
N GLY A 34 -23.92 -1.15 7.22
CA GLY A 34 -22.50 -0.98 7.55
C GLY A 34 -21.63 -1.79 6.59
N TYR A 35 -20.67 -1.14 5.93
CA TYR A 35 -19.64 -1.81 5.12
C TYR A 35 -18.27 -1.39 5.61
N PHE A 36 -17.55 -2.33 6.23
CA PHE A 36 -16.26 -2.07 6.84
C PHE A 36 -15.17 -2.88 6.16
N SER A 37 -14.04 -2.23 5.82
CA SER A 37 -12.88 -2.89 5.28
C SER A 37 -11.63 -2.53 6.09
N PHE A 38 -10.63 -3.40 6.02
CA PHE A 38 -9.35 -3.16 6.69
C PHE A 38 -8.61 -1.95 6.10
N THR A 39 -8.65 -1.74 4.77
CA THR A 39 -7.97 -0.63 4.11
C THR A 39 -8.94 0.46 3.67
N GLN A 40 -8.47 1.72 3.69
CA GLN A 40 -9.25 2.85 3.16
C GLN A 40 -9.56 2.66 1.67
N LYS A 41 -8.57 2.20 0.90
CA LYS A 41 -8.74 1.96 -0.54
C LYS A 41 -9.85 0.96 -0.82
N ALA A 42 -9.86 -0.18 -0.11
CA ALA A 42 -10.91 -1.19 -0.30
C ALA A 42 -12.29 -0.66 0.12
N ALA A 43 -12.37 0.10 1.22
CA ALA A 43 -13.62 0.72 1.67
C ALA A 43 -14.15 1.75 0.65
N TYR A 44 -13.28 2.60 0.10
CA TYR A 44 -13.66 3.59 -0.90
C TYR A 44 -13.99 2.95 -2.25
N GLU A 45 -13.23 1.95 -2.68
CA GLU A 45 -13.55 1.21 -3.89
C GLU A 45 -14.94 0.54 -3.79
N ALA A 46 -15.26 -0.06 -2.65
CA ALA A 46 -16.60 -0.62 -2.40
C ALA A 46 -17.68 0.46 -2.42
N ARG A 47 -17.43 1.61 -1.80
CA ARG A 47 -18.33 2.77 -1.80
C ARG A 47 -18.56 3.29 -3.22
N ASP A 48 -17.48 3.54 -3.97
CA ASP A 48 -17.56 4.11 -5.32
C ASP A 48 -18.28 3.17 -6.28
N ARG A 49 -18.06 1.85 -6.14
CA ARG A 49 -18.82 0.83 -6.87
C ARG A 49 -20.31 0.82 -6.47
N ALA A 50 -20.62 0.97 -5.18
CA ALA A 50 -22.00 1.05 -4.70
C ALA A 50 -22.68 2.32 -5.22
N MET A 51 -22.03 3.49 -5.13
CA MET A 51 -22.52 4.75 -5.70
C MET A 51 -22.85 4.62 -7.19
N SER A 52 -21.92 4.10 -7.98
CA SER A 52 -22.12 3.90 -9.42
C SER A 52 -23.21 2.88 -9.73
N LYS A 53 -23.28 1.77 -8.99
CA LYS A 53 -24.21 0.67 -9.23
C LYS A 53 -25.64 1.02 -8.85
N PHE A 54 -25.82 1.80 -7.77
CA PHE A 54 -27.13 2.07 -7.17
C PHE A 54 -27.58 3.52 -7.34
N ASN A 55 -26.80 4.33 -8.06
CA ASN A 55 -27.06 5.77 -8.27
C ASN A 55 -27.23 6.54 -6.96
N LEU A 56 -26.34 6.28 -5.99
CA LEU A 56 -26.29 6.92 -4.68
C LEU A 56 -25.14 7.93 -4.62
N SER A 57 -25.24 8.89 -3.70
CA SER A 57 -24.19 9.85 -3.34
C SER A 57 -23.29 9.30 -2.21
N GLU A 58 -22.18 9.97 -1.95
CA GLU A 58 -21.32 9.67 -0.79
C GLU A 58 -22.05 9.85 0.55
N ASP A 59 -22.93 10.84 0.64
CA ASP A 59 -23.71 11.14 1.84
C ASP A 59 -24.76 10.07 2.12
N ASP A 60 -25.22 9.36 1.10
CA ASP A 60 -26.17 8.24 1.25
C ASP A 60 -25.48 6.99 1.85
N LEU A 61 -24.14 6.87 1.75
CA LEU A 61 -23.36 5.73 2.21
C LEU A 61 -22.40 6.09 3.37
N PRO A 62 -22.90 6.64 4.50
CA PRO A 62 -22.08 7.18 5.58
C PRO A 62 -21.23 6.13 6.30
N TYR A 63 -21.54 4.85 6.15
CA TYR A 63 -20.89 3.73 6.84
C TYR A 63 -20.10 2.77 5.91
N PHE A 64 -19.78 3.21 4.70
CA PHE A 64 -18.81 2.53 3.83
C PHE A 64 -17.41 3.06 4.12
N ARG A 65 -16.70 2.46 5.09
CA ARG A 65 -15.44 2.98 5.64
C ARG A 65 -14.59 1.95 6.38
N THR A 66 -13.46 2.37 6.93
CA THR A 66 -12.69 1.53 7.86
C THR A 66 -13.25 1.61 9.29
N LEU A 67 -12.97 0.60 10.12
CA LEU A 67 -13.33 0.61 11.54
C LEU A 67 -12.75 1.83 12.26
N HIS A 68 -11.51 2.22 11.99
CA HIS A 68 -10.90 3.43 12.56
C HIS A 68 -11.67 4.71 12.17
N SER A 69 -12.07 4.83 10.91
CA SER A 69 -12.87 5.97 10.45
C SER A 69 -14.24 6.03 11.13
N LEU A 70 -14.85 4.88 11.43
CA LEU A 70 -16.08 4.82 12.22
C LEU A 70 -15.82 5.29 13.65
N ALA A 71 -14.80 4.75 14.32
CA ALA A 71 -14.44 5.13 15.69
C ALA A 71 -14.15 6.63 15.79
N PHE A 72 -13.31 7.16 14.91
CA PHE A 72 -12.97 8.58 14.84
C PHE A 72 -14.21 9.49 14.80
N ARG A 73 -15.16 9.20 13.90
CA ARG A 73 -16.39 10.00 13.75
C ARG A 73 -17.35 9.83 14.94
N ARG A 74 -17.53 8.61 15.41
CA ARG A 74 -18.52 8.32 16.48
C ARG A 74 -18.06 8.81 17.85
N LEU A 75 -16.76 8.88 18.09
CA LEU A 75 -16.18 9.47 19.29
C LEU A 75 -16.10 11.00 19.23
N GLY A 76 -16.25 11.60 18.04
CA GLY A 76 -16.14 13.05 17.85
C GLY A 76 -14.70 13.56 17.96
N ILE A 77 -13.71 12.72 17.68
CA ILE A 77 -12.30 13.05 17.75
C ILE A 77 -11.95 14.07 16.67
N LYS A 78 -11.17 15.10 17.03
CA LYS A 78 -10.64 16.06 16.07
C LYS A 78 -9.27 15.61 15.54
N LYS A 79 -8.90 16.09 14.36
CA LYS A 79 -7.62 15.71 13.73
C LYS A 79 -6.39 16.11 14.55
N ASP A 80 -6.44 17.21 15.25
CA ASP A 80 -5.39 17.70 16.13
C ASP A 80 -5.27 16.93 17.46
N GLU A 81 -6.29 16.18 17.83
CA GLU A 81 -6.27 15.28 18.99
C GLU A 81 -5.64 13.90 18.66
N VAL A 82 -5.33 13.63 17.39
CA VAL A 82 -4.71 12.35 16.99
C VAL A 82 -3.20 12.45 17.07
N MET A 83 -2.59 11.46 17.73
CA MET A 83 -1.13 11.35 17.76
C MET A 83 -0.54 11.23 16.35
N GLN A 84 0.40 12.10 16.04
CA GLN A 84 1.13 12.15 14.77
C GLN A 84 2.62 11.92 15.02
N ARG A 85 3.39 11.68 13.96
CA ARG A 85 4.84 11.50 14.01
C ARG A 85 5.54 12.50 14.92
N ARG A 86 5.23 13.81 14.81
CA ARG A 86 5.82 14.88 15.63
C ARG A 86 5.65 14.68 17.14
N HIS A 87 4.51 14.08 17.56
CA HIS A 87 4.23 13.85 18.98
C HIS A 87 5.07 12.70 19.54
N TYR A 88 5.30 11.64 18.74
CA TYR A 88 6.20 10.55 19.13
C TYR A 88 7.67 11.00 19.18
N GLU A 89 8.10 11.85 18.23
CA GLU A 89 9.43 12.43 18.22
C GLU A 89 9.64 13.39 19.42
N ASP A 90 8.64 14.18 19.81
CA ASP A 90 8.67 15.06 20.99
C ASP A 90 8.74 14.25 22.28
N LEU A 91 7.90 13.22 22.43
CA LEU A 91 7.97 12.28 23.56
C LEU A 91 9.38 11.66 23.67
N GLY A 92 9.93 11.19 22.57
CA GLY A 92 11.27 10.62 22.53
C GLY A 92 12.33 11.62 23.03
N LYS A 93 12.29 12.88 22.57
CA LYS A 93 13.20 13.94 23.03
C LYS A 93 13.10 14.17 24.53
N LYS A 94 11.88 14.22 25.09
CA LYS A 94 11.66 14.39 26.54
C LYS A 94 12.22 13.24 27.37
N MET A 95 12.22 12.03 26.82
CA MET A 95 12.76 10.83 27.46
C MET A 95 14.25 10.58 27.18
N GLY A 96 14.89 11.36 26.31
CA GLY A 96 16.26 11.10 25.84
C GLY A 96 16.36 9.85 24.94
N LEU A 97 15.26 9.49 24.24
CA LEU A 97 15.14 8.31 23.38
C LEU A 97 14.88 8.73 21.93
N ILE A 98 15.22 7.85 21.00
CA ILE A 98 14.79 7.98 19.60
C ILE A 98 13.48 7.20 19.44
N VAL A 99 12.37 7.92 19.31
CA VAL A 99 11.05 7.35 19.04
C VAL A 99 10.56 7.89 17.70
N ASP A 100 10.67 7.07 16.68
CA ASP A 100 10.16 7.37 15.34
C ASP A 100 8.81 6.68 15.10
N TYR A 101 8.00 7.28 14.28
CA TYR A 101 6.72 6.72 13.86
C TYR A 101 6.50 7.07 12.39
N HIS A 102 6.23 6.06 11.59
CA HIS A 102 5.90 6.23 10.18
C HIS A 102 4.66 5.41 9.86
N GLU A 103 3.68 6.01 9.26
CA GLU A 103 2.58 5.26 8.65
C GLU A 103 3.16 4.32 7.58
N TYR A 104 2.65 3.11 7.53
CA TYR A 104 3.14 2.10 6.59
C TYR A 104 2.96 2.55 5.14
N ASP A 105 1.76 3.01 4.82
CA ASP A 105 1.37 3.70 3.59
C ASP A 105 0.02 4.41 3.79
N ASN A 106 -0.42 5.16 2.78
CA ASN A 106 -1.69 5.90 2.83
C ASN A 106 -2.93 5.00 2.64
N GLU A 107 -2.76 3.72 2.31
CA GLU A 107 -3.86 2.80 2.02
C GLU A 107 -4.28 2.00 3.27
N HIS A 108 -3.35 1.75 4.20
CA HIS A 108 -3.56 0.88 5.37
C HIS A 108 -3.65 1.71 6.66
N SER A 109 -4.86 2.10 7.04
CA SER A 109 -5.10 2.87 8.26
C SER A 109 -4.68 2.09 9.51
N GLY A 110 -3.82 2.72 10.32
CA GLY A 110 -3.37 2.17 11.59
C GLY A 110 -2.18 1.19 11.48
N LEU A 111 -1.70 0.86 10.26
CA LEU A 111 -0.42 0.19 10.12
C LEU A 111 0.71 1.21 10.20
N PHE A 112 1.73 0.87 10.97
CA PHE A 112 2.88 1.75 11.21
C PHE A 112 4.19 0.96 11.15
N THR A 113 5.28 1.69 10.99
CA THR A 113 6.65 1.18 11.16
C THR A 113 7.41 2.09 12.10
N THR A 114 8.23 1.50 12.95
CA THR A 114 9.11 2.22 13.89
C THR A 114 10.40 1.45 14.10
N LYS A 115 11.48 2.16 14.38
CA LYS A 115 12.75 1.60 14.84
C LYS A 115 12.79 1.47 16.36
N SER A 116 11.87 2.12 17.07
CA SER A 116 11.74 2.02 18.52
C SER A 116 11.02 0.73 18.91
N ASP A 117 11.74 -0.23 19.47
CA ASP A 117 11.14 -1.46 19.98
C ASP A 117 10.18 -1.20 21.16
N LEU A 118 10.42 -0.15 21.98
CA LEU A 118 9.49 0.24 23.05
C LEU A 118 8.12 0.62 22.49
N LEU A 119 8.10 1.52 21.50
CA LEU A 119 6.85 1.90 20.85
C LEU A 119 6.19 0.70 20.16
N ARG A 120 6.97 -0.14 19.46
CA ARG A 120 6.47 -1.32 18.77
C ARG A 120 5.82 -2.32 19.74
N ILE A 121 6.46 -2.61 20.88
CA ILE A 121 5.91 -3.50 21.92
C ILE A 121 4.56 -2.97 22.40
N VAL A 122 4.47 -1.68 22.75
CA VAL A 122 3.24 -1.08 23.26
C VAL A 122 2.11 -1.13 22.22
N GLN A 123 2.39 -0.75 20.99
CA GLN A 123 1.34 -0.70 19.95
C GLN A 123 0.87 -2.11 19.54
N ILE A 124 1.80 -3.07 19.38
CA ILE A 124 1.44 -4.46 19.07
C ILE A 124 0.68 -5.12 20.21
N ALA A 125 1.06 -4.86 21.46
CA ALA A 125 0.32 -5.33 22.63
C ALA A 125 -1.15 -4.88 22.60
N LYS A 126 -1.39 -3.60 22.33
CA LYS A 126 -2.75 -3.05 22.19
C LYS A 126 -3.53 -3.70 21.05
N LEU A 127 -2.90 -3.89 19.88
CA LEU A 127 -3.53 -4.55 18.74
C LEU A 127 -3.89 -6.01 19.02
N ARG A 128 -3.04 -6.72 19.80
CA ARG A 128 -3.27 -8.10 20.23
C ARG A 128 -4.19 -8.21 21.46
N GLY A 129 -4.60 -7.11 22.07
CA GLY A 129 -5.43 -7.11 23.28
C GLY A 129 -4.74 -7.70 24.52
N ILE A 130 -3.39 -7.62 24.59
CA ILE A 130 -2.56 -8.11 25.69
C ILE A 130 -1.80 -6.97 26.35
N THR A 131 -1.17 -7.22 27.51
CA THR A 131 -0.37 -6.18 28.16
C THR A 131 0.99 -5.99 27.46
N PRO A 132 1.62 -4.80 27.59
CA PRO A 132 2.96 -4.56 27.08
C PRO A 132 4.00 -5.55 27.63
N GLU A 133 3.87 -5.98 28.91
CA GLU A 133 4.74 -6.98 29.52
C GLU A 133 4.55 -8.37 28.91
N GLN A 134 3.31 -8.77 28.60
CA GLN A 134 3.05 -10.02 27.89
C GLN A 134 3.68 -10.00 26.51
N GLN A 135 3.53 -8.89 25.77
CA GLN A 135 4.16 -8.72 24.46
C GLN A 135 5.69 -8.75 24.54
N TYR A 136 6.28 -8.10 25.55
CA TYR A 136 7.71 -8.13 25.80
C TYR A 136 8.23 -9.57 26.01
N ASN A 137 7.50 -10.37 26.77
CA ASN A 137 7.88 -11.75 27.07
C ASN A 137 7.85 -12.68 25.84
N LEU A 138 7.20 -12.31 24.75
CA LEU A 138 7.26 -13.04 23.48
C LEU A 138 8.61 -12.90 22.77
N LYS A 139 9.49 -11.99 23.23
CA LYS A 139 10.86 -11.78 22.71
C LYS A 139 10.90 -11.46 21.21
N GLU A 140 9.89 -10.79 20.71
CA GLU A 140 9.80 -10.33 19.32
C GLU A 140 10.49 -8.97 19.08
N HIS A 141 11.34 -8.51 20.01
CA HIS A 141 12.11 -7.26 19.93
C HIS A 141 13.59 -7.57 19.68
N THR A 142 14.29 -6.58 19.10
CA THR A 142 15.69 -6.73 18.67
C THR A 142 16.67 -5.94 19.54
N GLN A 143 16.18 -4.89 20.22
CA GLN A 143 16.96 -4.05 21.11
C GLN A 143 17.05 -4.69 22.51
N ASP A 144 18.14 -4.46 23.22
CA ASP A 144 18.27 -4.85 24.61
C ASP A 144 17.47 -3.87 25.49
N ILE A 145 16.24 -4.23 25.81
CA ILE A 145 15.28 -3.45 26.57
C ILE A 145 14.97 -4.17 27.87
N THR A 146 14.97 -3.44 28.99
CA THR A 146 14.52 -3.97 30.27
C THR A 146 13.02 -3.75 30.47
N VAL A 147 12.38 -4.61 31.28
CA VAL A 147 10.97 -4.44 31.68
C VAL A 147 10.74 -3.10 32.37
N HIS A 148 11.75 -2.60 33.12
CA HIS A 148 11.67 -1.30 33.79
C HIS A 148 11.56 -0.16 32.78
N GLN A 149 12.41 -0.16 31.74
CA GLN A 149 12.35 0.82 30.65
C GLN A 149 11.01 0.78 29.92
N LEU A 150 10.47 -0.43 29.69
CA LEU A 150 9.16 -0.57 29.06
C LEU A 150 8.06 0.05 29.94
N LYS A 151 8.04 -0.24 31.25
CA LYS A 151 7.04 0.33 32.16
C LYS A 151 7.12 1.85 32.24
N GLN A 152 8.34 2.39 32.30
CA GLN A 152 8.53 3.82 32.26
C GLN A 152 8.03 4.43 30.96
N PHE A 153 8.34 3.82 29.82
CA PHE A 153 7.87 4.30 28.51
C PHE A 153 6.33 4.29 28.40
N VAL A 154 5.67 3.23 28.88
CA VAL A 154 4.20 3.13 28.93
C VAL A 154 3.61 4.27 29.75
N HIS A 155 4.17 4.48 30.96
CA HIS A 155 3.72 5.55 31.85
C HIS A 155 3.85 6.93 31.18
N ASP A 156 5.01 7.23 30.63
CA ASP A 156 5.30 8.52 30.02
C ASP A 156 4.49 8.77 28.74
N LEU A 157 4.26 7.72 27.93
CA LEU A 157 3.38 7.81 26.78
C LEU A 157 1.93 8.10 27.17
N ASP A 158 1.42 7.42 28.21
CA ASP A 158 0.06 7.64 28.69
C ASP A 158 -0.11 9.02 29.35
N GLN A 159 0.91 9.48 30.09
CA GLN A 159 0.93 10.82 30.66
C GLN A 159 0.98 11.87 29.55
N TYR A 160 1.83 11.70 28.56
CA TYR A 160 1.94 12.61 27.41
C TYR A 160 0.59 12.73 26.68
N LYS A 161 -0.10 11.62 26.43
CA LYS A 161 -1.43 11.65 25.81
C LYS A 161 -2.44 12.43 26.64
N LYS A 162 -2.43 12.28 27.96
CA LYS A 162 -3.31 13.02 28.88
C LYS A 162 -2.99 14.53 28.89
N ASP A 163 -1.72 14.89 29.00
CA ASP A 163 -1.28 16.29 29.11
C ASP A 163 -1.62 17.12 27.87
N TYR A 164 -1.60 16.46 26.67
CA TYR A 164 -1.86 17.10 25.39
C TYR A 164 -3.24 16.78 24.80
N ASN A 165 -4.10 16.07 25.54
CA ASN A 165 -5.40 15.60 25.09
C ASN A 165 -5.31 14.84 23.74
N LEU A 166 -4.42 13.85 23.67
CA LEU A 166 -4.14 13.08 22.46
C LEU A 166 -4.62 11.64 22.58
N ILE A 167 -4.98 11.07 21.44
CA ILE A 167 -5.36 9.67 21.28
C ILE A 167 -4.59 9.04 20.13
N ASP A 168 -4.08 7.83 20.29
CA ASP A 168 -3.48 7.08 19.18
C ASP A 168 -4.53 6.22 18.43
N PHE A 169 -4.15 5.68 17.27
CA PHE A 169 -5.06 4.91 16.43
C PHE A 169 -5.63 3.68 17.13
N THR A 170 -4.85 3.00 17.96
CA THR A 170 -5.33 1.79 18.66
C THR A 170 -6.26 2.15 19.81
N ASP A 171 -5.99 3.26 20.51
CA ASP A 171 -6.87 3.75 21.57
C ASP A 171 -8.26 4.12 21.03
N MET A 172 -8.37 4.65 19.79
CA MET A 172 -9.67 4.95 19.18
C MET A 172 -10.58 3.73 19.15
N ILE A 173 -10.04 2.57 18.82
CA ILE A 173 -10.80 1.31 18.74
C ILE A 173 -11.26 0.89 20.14
N THR A 174 -10.37 0.94 21.12
CA THR A 174 -10.71 0.55 22.51
C THR A 174 -11.71 1.50 23.16
N GLU A 175 -11.56 2.81 22.94
CA GLU A 175 -12.51 3.82 23.45
C GLU A 175 -13.87 3.71 22.77
N PHE A 176 -13.92 3.37 21.46
CA PHE A 176 -15.19 3.12 20.79
C PHE A 176 -15.95 1.95 21.42
N ILE A 177 -15.23 0.84 21.72
CA ILE A 177 -15.82 -0.34 22.37
C ILE A 177 -16.36 0.03 23.75
N LYS A 178 -15.55 0.72 24.57
CA LYS A 178 -15.94 1.16 25.93
C LYS A 178 -17.14 2.12 25.92
N ALA A 179 -17.15 3.05 24.99
CA ALA A 179 -18.22 4.05 24.89
C ALA A 179 -19.54 3.49 24.34
N ASP A 180 -19.52 2.27 23.79
CA ASP A 180 -20.66 1.57 23.21
C ASP A 180 -21.46 2.41 22.18
N ARG A 181 -20.74 3.21 21.36
CA ARG A 181 -21.33 4.15 20.40
C ARG A 181 -21.59 3.56 19.01
N SER A 182 -21.75 2.24 18.92
CA SER A 182 -22.09 1.60 17.65
C SER A 182 -23.44 2.09 17.12
N PRO A 183 -23.53 2.49 15.83
CA PRO A 183 -24.82 2.67 15.19
C PRO A 183 -25.62 1.35 15.18
N ARG A 184 -26.92 1.45 15.05
CA ARG A 184 -27.77 0.28 14.81
C ARG A 184 -27.84 0.02 13.32
N PHE A 185 -27.41 -1.15 12.91
CA PHE A 185 -27.45 -1.60 11.52
C PHE A 185 -28.46 -2.75 11.36
N ASP A 186 -29.11 -2.82 10.21
CA ASP A 186 -29.87 -4.00 9.82
C ASP A 186 -28.95 -5.08 9.28
N VAL A 187 -27.90 -4.66 8.56
CA VAL A 187 -26.85 -5.55 8.06
C VAL A 187 -25.47 -4.92 8.15
N VAL A 188 -24.46 -5.76 8.43
CA VAL A 188 -23.06 -5.38 8.45
C VAL A 188 -22.25 -6.29 7.52
N PHE A 189 -21.42 -5.67 6.71
CA PHE A 189 -20.43 -6.32 5.86
C PHE A 189 -19.02 -5.98 6.35
N ILE A 190 -18.18 -7.01 6.50
CA ILE A 190 -16.77 -6.86 6.87
C ILE A 190 -15.95 -7.51 5.77
N ASP A 191 -15.19 -6.72 5.02
CA ASP A 191 -14.33 -7.18 3.93
C ASP A 191 -12.86 -7.22 4.38
N GLU A 192 -12.07 -8.13 3.78
CA GLU A 192 -10.68 -8.40 4.15
C GLU A 192 -10.48 -8.69 5.65
N ALA A 193 -11.43 -9.43 6.24
CA ALA A 193 -11.51 -9.67 7.68
C ALA A 193 -10.29 -10.43 8.25
N GLN A 194 -9.55 -11.20 7.45
CA GLN A 194 -8.34 -11.92 7.87
C GLN A 194 -7.20 -10.98 8.30
N ASP A 195 -7.30 -9.69 8.01
CA ASP A 195 -6.29 -8.69 8.39
C ASP A 195 -6.63 -7.92 9.67
N LEU A 196 -7.80 -8.14 10.25
CA LEU A 196 -8.20 -7.47 11.47
C LEU A 196 -7.35 -7.93 12.66
N SER A 197 -6.92 -6.98 13.49
CA SER A 197 -6.30 -7.27 14.77
C SER A 197 -7.33 -7.74 15.80
N GLN A 198 -6.89 -8.35 16.92
CA GLN A 198 -7.76 -8.78 18.00
C GLN A 198 -8.66 -7.66 18.52
N THR A 199 -8.11 -6.45 18.67
CA THR A 199 -8.87 -5.28 19.11
C THR A 199 -9.91 -4.85 18.06
N GLN A 200 -9.57 -4.91 16.77
CA GLN A 200 -10.52 -4.63 15.69
C GLN A 200 -11.62 -5.71 15.60
N TRP A 201 -11.30 -6.98 15.86
CA TRP A 201 -12.29 -8.04 16.01
C TRP A 201 -13.26 -7.75 17.17
N GLY A 202 -12.75 -7.25 18.30
CA GLY A 202 -13.56 -6.81 19.43
C GLY A 202 -14.54 -5.68 19.03
N MET A 203 -14.05 -4.68 18.26
CA MET A 203 -14.90 -3.61 17.74
C MET A 203 -15.94 -4.14 16.74
N ALA A 204 -15.53 -4.96 15.79
CA ALA A 204 -16.43 -5.57 14.82
C ALA A 204 -17.53 -6.38 15.53
N LYS A 205 -17.14 -7.14 16.57
CA LYS A 205 -18.10 -7.90 17.41
C LYS A 205 -19.08 -6.98 18.10
N SER A 206 -18.65 -5.87 18.70
CA SER A 206 -19.56 -4.91 19.37
C SER A 206 -20.59 -4.29 18.41
N ILE A 207 -20.27 -4.24 17.12
CA ILE A 207 -21.17 -3.77 16.07
C ILE A 207 -22.17 -4.86 15.68
N TRP A 208 -21.68 -6.06 15.32
CA TRP A 208 -22.58 -7.10 14.79
C TRP A 208 -23.45 -7.77 15.85
N ASP A 209 -23.07 -7.77 17.13
CA ASP A 209 -23.91 -8.29 18.21
C ASP A 209 -25.26 -7.53 18.34
N LYS A 210 -25.33 -6.33 17.73
CA LYS A 210 -26.54 -5.49 17.66
C LYS A 210 -27.20 -5.49 16.28
N THR A 211 -26.78 -6.37 15.37
CA THR A 211 -27.16 -6.39 13.96
C THR A 211 -27.89 -7.70 13.64
N GLN A 212 -28.89 -7.66 12.78
CA GLN A 212 -29.65 -8.87 12.41
C GLN A 212 -28.81 -9.80 11.52
N ASP A 213 -28.17 -9.25 10.50
CA ASP A 213 -27.40 -9.98 9.53
C ASP A 213 -25.96 -9.47 9.42
N THR A 214 -25.00 -10.40 9.34
CA THR A 214 -23.59 -10.07 9.25
C THR A 214 -22.92 -10.93 8.18
N PHE A 215 -22.19 -10.29 7.28
CA PHE A 215 -21.33 -10.95 6.29
C PHE A 215 -19.88 -10.65 6.60
N ILE A 216 -19.08 -11.69 6.80
CA ILE A 216 -17.64 -11.59 7.08
C ILE A 216 -16.91 -12.23 5.91
N ALA A 217 -16.25 -11.42 5.09
CA ALA A 217 -15.52 -11.90 3.92
C ALA A 217 -14.01 -11.84 4.12
N GLY A 218 -13.32 -12.87 3.65
CA GLY A 218 -11.88 -12.92 3.74
C GLY A 218 -11.27 -14.14 3.06
N ASP A 219 -9.94 -14.19 3.15
CA ASP A 219 -9.11 -15.31 2.74
C ASP A 219 -7.92 -15.43 3.70
N ASP A 220 -7.97 -16.41 4.61
CA ASP A 220 -6.91 -16.64 5.60
C ASP A 220 -5.56 -16.97 4.97
N ASP A 221 -5.55 -17.49 3.74
CA ASP A 221 -4.32 -17.71 2.97
C ASP A 221 -3.68 -16.38 2.50
N GLN A 222 -4.41 -15.26 2.54
CA GLN A 222 -3.92 -13.92 2.24
C GLN A 222 -3.66 -13.06 3.49
N ALA A 223 -3.66 -13.63 4.69
CA ALA A 223 -3.37 -12.93 5.94
C ALA A 223 -1.87 -12.67 6.10
N ILE A 224 -1.39 -11.54 5.59
CA ILE A 224 0.05 -11.19 5.56
C ILE A 224 0.46 -10.09 6.55
N PHE A 225 -0.47 -9.57 7.36
CA PHE A 225 -0.20 -8.49 8.32
C PHE A 225 -0.09 -8.95 9.78
N ARG A 226 0.20 -10.24 10.04
CA ARG A 226 0.40 -10.74 11.41
C ARG A 226 1.52 -10.01 12.15
N TRP A 227 2.59 -9.63 11.45
CA TRP A 227 3.68 -8.82 11.99
C TRP A 227 3.23 -7.44 12.49
N ALA A 228 2.09 -6.95 12.01
CA ALA A 228 1.45 -5.70 12.40
C ALA A 228 0.22 -5.91 13.30
N GLY A 229 0.08 -7.08 13.90
CA GLY A 229 -0.95 -7.40 14.88
C GLY A 229 -2.24 -8.02 14.31
N ALA A 230 -2.32 -8.33 13.00
CA ALA A 230 -3.47 -9.04 12.45
C ALA A 230 -3.63 -10.42 13.09
N ASP A 231 -4.88 -10.81 13.36
CA ASP A 231 -5.25 -12.05 14.02
C ASP A 231 -6.06 -12.94 13.08
N VAL A 232 -5.33 -13.75 12.31
CA VAL A 232 -5.93 -14.71 11.39
C VAL A 232 -6.68 -15.84 12.10
N ASP A 233 -6.26 -16.17 13.32
CA ASP A 233 -6.87 -17.25 14.11
C ASP A 233 -8.31 -16.88 14.49
N SER A 234 -8.55 -15.62 14.80
CA SER A 234 -9.91 -15.09 14.99
C SER A 234 -10.77 -15.21 13.74
N PHE A 235 -10.21 -15.06 12.53
CA PHE A 235 -10.95 -15.30 11.29
C PHE A 235 -11.26 -16.79 11.08
N ILE A 236 -10.26 -17.66 11.26
CA ILE A 236 -10.37 -19.11 11.08
C ILE A 236 -11.41 -19.71 12.05
N SER A 237 -11.48 -19.19 13.27
CA SER A 237 -12.40 -19.66 14.32
C SER A 237 -13.83 -19.16 14.19
N GLN A 238 -14.14 -18.30 13.20
CA GLN A 238 -15.50 -17.80 13.04
C GLN A 238 -16.48 -18.92 12.71
N THR A 239 -17.63 -18.88 13.37
CA THR A 239 -18.74 -19.83 13.16
C THR A 239 -19.91 -19.13 12.47
N GLY A 240 -20.59 -19.82 11.57
CA GLY A 240 -21.73 -19.30 10.84
C GLY A 240 -21.99 -20.10 9.56
N LYS A 241 -22.91 -19.59 8.72
CA LYS A 241 -23.15 -20.16 7.39
C LYS A 241 -21.93 -19.88 6.50
N ILE A 242 -21.32 -20.89 5.94
CA ILE A 242 -20.18 -20.74 5.03
C ILE A 242 -20.71 -20.58 3.59
N MET A 243 -20.25 -19.52 2.92
CA MET A 243 -20.39 -19.26 1.51
C MET A 243 -19.00 -19.28 0.87
N GLN A 244 -18.68 -20.34 0.15
CA GLN A 244 -17.40 -20.48 -0.52
C GLN A 244 -17.49 -20.02 -1.98
N LEU A 245 -16.60 -19.10 -2.38
CA LEU A 245 -16.45 -18.65 -3.77
C LEU A 245 -15.38 -19.50 -4.44
N THR A 246 -15.77 -20.30 -5.43
CA THR A 246 -14.88 -21.32 -6.00
C THR A 246 -14.26 -20.94 -7.34
N GLN A 247 -14.81 -19.96 -8.08
CA GLN A 247 -14.32 -19.59 -9.39
C GLN A 247 -13.47 -18.31 -9.33
N SER A 248 -12.20 -18.42 -9.70
CA SER A 248 -11.37 -17.23 -9.93
C SER A 248 -11.54 -16.69 -11.34
N TYR A 249 -11.76 -15.38 -11.44
CA TYR A 249 -11.82 -14.64 -12.71
C TYR A 249 -10.49 -13.96 -13.06
N ARG A 250 -9.51 -14.05 -12.14
CA ARG A 250 -8.19 -13.42 -12.27
C ARG A 250 -7.11 -14.42 -12.64
N ILE A 251 -7.02 -15.52 -11.91
CA ILE A 251 -5.84 -16.37 -11.83
C ILE A 251 -5.86 -17.41 -12.96
N PRO A 252 -4.84 -17.42 -13.86
CA PRO A 252 -4.73 -18.43 -14.89
C PRO A 252 -4.22 -19.78 -14.36
N GLN A 253 -4.38 -20.85 -15.12
CA GLN A 253 -4.09 -22.22 -14.70
C GLN A 253 -2.70 -22.41 -14.13
N VAL A 254 -1.66 -21.98 -14.84
CA VAL A 254 -0.27 -22.20 -14.36
C VAL A 254 0.07 -21.42 -13.09
N VAL A 255 -0.54 -20.23 -12.90
CA VAL A 255 -0.38 -19.44 -11.65
C VAL A 255 -1.15 -20.11 -10.52
N HIS A 256 -2.34 -20.66 -10.80
CA HIS A 256 -3.10 -21.44 -9.84
C HIS A 256 -2.33 -22.67 -9.35
N ASP A 257 -1.65 -23.38 -10.25
CA ASP A 257 -0.86 -24.56 -9.90
C ASP A 257 0.32 -24.18 -8.98
N VAL A 258 0.98 -23.05 -9.25
CA VAL A 258 2.01 -22.48 -8.34
C VAL A 258 1.40 -22.12 -6.99
N ALA A 259 0.31 -21.36 -6.99
CA ALA A 259 -0.37 -20.90 -5.79
C ALA A 259 -0.86 -22.08 -4.93
N SER A 260 -1.38 -23.15 -5.57
CA SER A 260 -1.81 -24.38 -4.88
C SER A 260 -0.65 -25.09 -4.20
N ARG A 261 0.52 -25.17 -4.84
CA ARG A 261 1.72 -25.74 -4.21
C ARG A 261 2.18 -24.92 -2.99
N ILE A 262 2.09 -23.59 -3.08
CA ILE A 262 2.46 -22.70 -1.96
C ILE A 262 1.47 -22.86 -0.81
N VAL A 263 0.18 -22.75 -1.09
CA VAL A 263 -0.87 -22.76 -0.05
C VAL A 263 -0.94 -24.10 0.68
N ASN A 264 -0.61 -25.20 0.03
CA ASN A 264 -0.56 -26.53 0.65
C ASN A 264 0.58 -26.69 1.68
N LYS A 265 1.52 -25.74 1.74
CA LYS A 265 2.57 -25.70 2.79
C LYS A 265 2.08 -25.02 4.07
N ILE A 266 0.94 -24.30 4.03
CA ILE A 266 0.36 -23.60 5.18
C ILE A 266 -0.32 -24.62 6.09
N GLN A 267 0.06 -24.66 7.37
CA GLN A 267 -0.47 -25.62 8.32
C GLN A 267 -1.81 -25.14 8.90
N ASN A 268 -1.90 -23.89 9.32
CA ASN A 268 -3.09 -23.31 9.95
C ASN A 268 -3.92 -22.54 8.93
N ARG A 269 -4.91 -23.21 8.33
CA ARG A 269 -5.78 -22.62 7.30
C ARG A 269 -7.15 -23.29 7.21
N LEU A 270 -8.12 -22.58 6.67
CA LEU A 270 -9.42 -23.15 6.28
C LEU A 270 -9.27 -23.90 4.94
N PRO A 271 -9.76 -25.13 4.84
CA PRO A 271 -9.82 -25.82 3.55
C PRO A 271 -10.70 -25.07 2.54
N LYS A 272 -10.15 -24.79 1.37
CA LYS A 272 -10.86 -24.09 0.30
C LYS A 272 -10.58 -24.77 -1.05
N GLU A 273 -11.64 -24.99 -1.81
CA GLU A 273 -11.53 -25.40 -3.21
C GLU A 273 -11.76 -24.17 -4.10
N TRP A 274 -10.93 -24.00 -5.10
CA TRP A 274 -11.07 -22.93 -6.07
C TRP A 274 -10.53 -23.35 -7.44
N ARG A 275 -11.05 -22.69 -8.47
CA ARG A 275 -10.73 -23.01 -9.87
C ARG A 275 -10.13 -21.80 -10.56
N PRO A 276 -9.11 -21.98 -11.39
CA PRO A 276 -8.54 -20.92 -12.19
C PRO A 276 -9.52 -20.44 -13.28
N LYS A 277 -9.25 -19.29 -13.88
CA LYS A 277 -9.89 -18.91 -15.13
C LYS A 277 -9.48 -19.86 -16.27
N THR A 278 -10.22 -19.85 -17.38
CA THR A 278 -10.00 -20.74 -18.54
C THR A 278 -8.65 -20.53 -19.24
N GLN A 279 -8.06 -19.34 -19.16
CA GLN A 279 -6.75 -19.06 -19.74
C GLN A 279 -5.65 -19.83 -19.04
N ARG A 280 -4.73 -20.42 -19.82
CA ARG A 280 -3.58 -21.17 -19.29
C ARG A 280 -2.59 -20.27 -18.54
N GLY A 281 -2.31 -19.07 -19.08
CA GLY A 281 -1.26 -18.19 -18.59
C GLY A 281 0.15 -18.69 -18.87
N LEU A 282 1.16 -17.99 -18.33
CA LEU A 282 2.56 -18.33 -18.51
C LEU A 282 3.29 -18.30 -17.18
N LEU A 283 4.32 -19.15 -17.08
CA LEU A 283 5.25 -19.18 -15.94
C LEU A 283 6.67 -19.29 -16.50
N SER A 284 7.55 -18.39 -16.06
CA SER A 284 8.96 -18.40 -16.46
C SER A 284 9.85 -18.28 -15.23
N TYR A 285 10.99 -18.95 -15.26
CA TYR A 285 12.01 -18.90 -14.23
C TYR A 285 13.27 -18.25 -14.77
N TYR A 286 13.91 -17.41 -13.97
CA TYR A 286 15.15 -16.72 -14.29
C TYR A 286 16.12 -16.80 -13.11
N ASP A 287 17.40 -16.78 -13.41
CA ASP A 287 18.45 -16.74 -12.39
C ASP A 287 18.81 -15.29 -12.03
N ASP A 288 18.51 -14.35 -12.93
CA ASP A 288 18.74 -12.91 -12.72
C ASP A 288 17.60 -12.06 -13.25
N PHE A 289 17.33 -10.95 -12.57
CA PHE A 289 16.31 -9.97 -12.95
C PHE A 289 16.59 -9.32 -14.32
N GLU A 290 17.87 -9.15 -14.68
CA GLU A 290 18.28 -8.56 -15.95
C GLU A 290 17.82 -9.37 -17.17
N GLN A 291 17.57 -10.66 -17.01
CA GLN A 291 17.08 -11.55 -18.07
C GLN A 291 15.61 -11.30 -18.44
N VAL A 292 14.85 -10.58 -17.60
CA VAL A 292 13.45 -10.31 -17.85
C VAL A 292 13.29 -9.16 -18.83
N ASN A 293 12.72 -9.43 -20.00
CA ASN A 293 12.47 -8.40 -21.00
C ASN A 293 11.17 -7.64 -20.69
N MET A 294 11.31 -6.46 -20.11
CA MET A 294 10.19 -5.58 -19.72
C MET A 294 9.96 -4.40 -20.69
N LYS A 295 10.41 -4.48 -21.94
CA LYS A 295 10.27 -3.39 -22.92
C LYS A 295 8.82 -3.10 -23.29
N GLN A 296 7.91 -4.04 -23.13
CA GLN A 296 6.50 -3.89 -23.46
C GLN A 296 5.59 -4.43 -22.34
N GLY A 297 4.34 -3.99 -22.32
CA GLY A 297 3.34 -4.42 -21.34
C GLY A 297 3.43 -3.70 -20.00
N ASN A 298 2.51 -4.04 -19.11
CA ASN A 298 2.43 -3.50 -17.76
C ASN A 298 2.98 -4.52 -16.76
N TRP A 299 3.79 -4.05 -15.82
CA TRP A 299 4.59 -4.89 -14.95
C TRP A 299 4.46 -4.50 -13.49
N LEU A 300 4.42 -5.51 -12.66
CA LEU A 300 4.54 -5.40 -11.22
C LEU A 300 5.75 -6.21 -10.77
N VAL A 301 6.73 -5.56 -10.18
CA VAL A 301 7.96 -6.20 -9.70
C VAL A 301 7.93 -6.22 -8.17
N LEU A 302 7.99 -7.42 -7.62
CA LEU A 302 7.77 -7.69 -6.21
C LEU A 302 9.01 -8.26 -5.55
N ALA A 303 9.40 -7.64 -4.42
CA ALA A 303 10.42 -8.16 -3.54
C ALA A 303 9.89 -8.35 -2.12
N ARG A 304 10.59 -9.15 -1.31
CA ARG A 304 10.23 -9.37 0.10
C ARG A 304 10.41 -8.12 0.96
N THR A 305 11.43 -7.32 0.70
CA THR A 305 11.78 -6.13 1.49
C THR A 305 12.09 -4.93 0.61
N LYS A 306 11.93 -3.72 1.17
CA LYS A 306 12.15 -2.45 0.43
C LYS A 306 13.58 -2.30 -0.08
N PHE A 307 14.59 -2.74 0.68
CA PHE A 307 15.99 -2.57 0.26
C PHE A 307 16.35 -3.43 -0.98
N MET A 308 15.70 -4.58 -1.17
CA MET A 308 15.90 -5.42 -2.36
C MET A 308 15.45 -4.74 -3.65
N LEU A 309 14.59 -3.71 -3.54
CA LEU A 309 14.14 -2.94 -4.71
C LEU A 309 15.24 -2.02 -5.27
N ASN A 310 16.27 -1.68 -4.49
CA ASN A 310 17.30 -0.74 -4.93
C ASN A 310 18.12 -1.28 -6.11
N ASP A 311 18.56 -2.55 -6.04
CA ASP A 311 19.30 -3.20 -7.13
C ASP A 311 18.46 -3.27 -8.40
N LEU A 312 17.14 -3.50 -8.25
CA LEU A 312 16.19 -3.55 -9.36
C LEU A 312 16.00 -2.17 -10.01
N GLU A 313 15.96 -1.11 -9.20
CA GLU A 313 15.93 0.27 -9.72
C GLU A 313 17.16 0.58 -10.55
N ASP A 314 18.35 0.21 -10.08
CA ASP A 314 19.60 0.43 -10.83
C ASP A 314 19.59 -0.31 -12.18
N THR A 315 19.05 -1.52 -12.21
CA THR A 315 18.88 -2.29 -13.46
C THR A 315 17.91 -1.61 -14.42
N LEU A 316 16.68 -1.25 -13.96
CA LEU A 316 15.70 -0.56 -14.79
C LEU A 316 16.22 0.79 -15.29
N TYR A 317 16.92 1.51 -14.42
CA TYR A 317 17.56 2.77 -14.75
C TYR A 317 18.63 2.60 -15.85
N SER A 318 19.48 1.59 -15.71
CA SER A 318 20.51 1.30 -16.72
C SER A 318 19.93 0.89 -18.06
N GLN A 319 18.80 0.18 -18.06
CA GLN A 319 18.08 -0.24 -19.25
C GLN A 319 17.23 0.88 -19.89
N GLY A 320 17.03 2.01 -19.20
CA GLY A 320 16.21 3.11 -19.68
C GLY A 320 14.71 2.76 -19.72
N LEU A 321 14.23 2.00 -18.74
CA LEU A 321 12.82 1.66 -18.59
C LEU A 321 12.14 2.61 -17.59
N TYR A 322 10.94 3.07 -17.93
CA TYR A 322 10.21 4.00 -17.05
C TYR A 322 9.45 3.23 -15.97
N TYR A 323 9.81 3.51 -14.72
CA TYR A 323 9.24 2.84 -13.55
C TYR A 323 8.88 3.82 -12.44
N GLN A 324 8.03 3.36 -11.53
CA GLN A 324 7.79 3.98 -10.23
C GLN A 324 8.14 3.01 -9.10
N ASN A 325 8.72 3.53 -8.03
CA ASN A 325 8.86 2.81 -6.77
C ASN A 325 7.80 3.32 -5.79
N LYS A 326 6.92 2.43 -5.32
CA LYS A 326 5.79 2.80 -4.44
C LYS A 326 6.23 3.49 -3.13
N PHE A 327 7.47 3.30 -2.71
CA PHE A 327 8.01 3.83 -1.45
C PHE A 327 8.91 5.06 -1.60
N LYS A 328 9.13 5.52 -2.83
CA LYS A 328 9.96 6.70 -3.11
C LYS A 328 9.15 7.73 -3.86
N THR A 329 9.25 8.97 -3.40
CA THR A 329 8.76 10.10 -4.22
C THR A 329 9.64 10.18 -5.46
N ASN A 330 9.03 10.27 -6.62
CA ASN A 330 9.76 10.36 -7.89
C ASN A 330 10.44 11.75 -7.98
N ARG A 331 11.63 11.86 -7.41
CA ARG A 331 12.45 13.11 -7.43
C ARG A 331 12.85 13.53 -8.86
N GLU A 332 12.63 12.68 -9.82
CA GLU A 332 12.96 12.89 -11.23
C GLU A 332 11.81 13.47 -12.01
N GLN A 333 10.60 13.53 -11.42
CA GLN A 333 9.40 14.05 -12.05
C GLN A 333 9.59 15.47 -12.59
N ASP A 334 10.33 16.33 -11.85
CA ASP A 334 10.57 17.72 -12.26
C ASP A 334 11.41 17.81 -13.54
N LEU A 335 12.48 16.99 -13.64
CA LEU A 335 13.31 16.95 -14.85
C LEU A 335 12.54 16.38 -16.04
N TYR A 336 11.73 15.32 -15.83
CA TYR A 336 10.87 14.76 -16.88
C TYR A 336 9.86 15.79 -17.38
N THR A 337 9.26 16.51 -16.46
CA THR A 337 8.31 17.59 -16.79
C THR A 337 9.02 18.72 -17.54
N ALA A 338 10.21 19.14 -17.09
CA ALA A 338 11.01 20.16 -17.78
C ALA A 338 11.38 19.74 -19.21
N VAL A 339 11.74 18.47 -19.44
CA VAL A 339 12.02 17.95 -20.79
C VAL A 339 10.78 18.04 -21.69
N ASN A 340 9.62 17.68 -21.18
CA ASN A 340 8.36 17.80 -21.94
C ASN A 340 8.01 19.26 -22.25
N ASP A 341 8.14 20.15 -21.26
CA ASP A 341 7.89 21.59 -21.42
C ASP A 341 8.83 22.18 -22.50
N TRP A 342 10.11 21.81 -22.46
CA TRP A 342 11.09 22.23 -23.47
C TRP A 342 10.76 21.74 -24.88
N GLU A 343 10.41 20.45 -25.02
CA GLU A 343 10.06 19.89 -26.32
C GLU A 343 8.73 20.47 -26.85
N ASN A 344 7.78 20.81 -25.99
CA ASN A 344 6.56 21.50 -26.36
C ASN A 344 6.87 22.93 -26.86
N LEU A 345 7.72 23.66 -26.13
CA LEU A 345 8.19 24.99 -26.54
C LEU A 345 8.88 24.95 -27.91
N ARG A 346 9.74 23.94 -28.15
CA ARG A 346 10.42 23.75 -29.45
C ARG A 346 9.46 23.41 -30.58
N LYS A 347 8.31 22.78 -30.28
CA LYS A 347 7.24 22.48 -31.25
C LYS A 347 6.30 23.66 -31.49
N GLY A 348 6.55 24.83 -30.88
CA GLY A 348 5.74 26.01 -31.02
C GLY A 348 4.54 26.11 -30.07
N VAL A 349 4.49 25.28 -29.05
CA VAL A 349 3.46 25.37 -28.01
C VAL A 349 3.85 26.43 -27.00
N ASP A 350 2.93 27.34 -26.69
CA ASP A 350 3.12 28.39 -25.69
C ASP A 350 3.16 27.79 -24.29
N ILE A 351 4.12 28.24 -23.47
CA ILE A 351 4.32 27.75 -22.11
C ILE A 351 4.14 28.86 -21.05
N SER A 352 3.78 28.47 -19.83
CA SER A 352 3.59 29.38 -18.71
C SER A 352 4.90 29.79 -18.05
N TYR A 353 4.84 30.78 -17.15
CA TYR A 353 5.97 31.21 -16.34
C TYR A 353 6.55 30.06 -15.51
N GLU A 354 5.71 29.21 -14.87
CA GLU A 354 6.15 28.07 -14.05
C GLU A 354 6.92 27.05 -14.90
N GLN A 355 6.45 26.80 -16.12
CA GLN A 355 7.14 25.91 -17.08
C GLN A 355 8.49 26.47 -17.49
N ILE A 356 8.57 27.78 -17.76
CA ILE A 356 9.83 28.47 -18.07
C ILE A 356 10.79 28.40 -16.86
N SER A 357 10.31 28.70 -15.67
CA SER A 357 11.11 28.65 -14.44
C SER A 357 11.69 27.25 -14.22
N ARG A 358 10.89 26.19 -14.47
CA ARG A 358 11.33 24.79 -14.39
C ARG A 358 12.42 24.50 -15.44
N ILE A 359 12.24 24.88 -16.69
CA ILE A 359 13.24 24.73 -17.75
C ILE A 359 14.54 25.46 -17.37
N ALA A 360 14.44 26.72 -16.95
CA ALA A 360 15.58 27.57 -16.60
C ALA A 360 16.40 27.00 -15.43
N SER A 361 15.80 26.24 -14.53
CA SER A 361 16.51 25.61 -13.40
C SER A 361 17.56 24.59 -13.87
N TYR A 362 17.37 23.98 -15.06
CA TYR A 362 18.28 23.01 -15.65
C TYR A 362 19.25 23.59 -16.69
N MET A 363 19.17 24.90 -16.97
CA MET A 363 20.04 25.60 -17.91
C MET A 363 21.04 26.48 -17.19
N SER A 364 22.25 26.60 -17.72
CA SER A 364 23.19 27.64 -17.28
C SER A 364 22.90 28.99 -17.93
N GLU A 365 23.55 30.06 -17.45
CA GLU A 365 23.49 31.40 -18.03
C GLU A 365 23.94 31.47 -19.52
N LYS A 366 24.66 30.44 -19.95
CA LYS A 366 25.05 30.27 -21.37
C LYS A 366 23.83 30.06 -22.26
N HIS A 367 22.78 29.42 -21.75
CA HIS A 367 21.58 29.03 -22.49
C HIS A 367 20.35 29.83 -22.11
N PHE A 368 20.25 30.30 -20.87
CA PHE A 368 19.10 31.05 -20.39
C PHE A 368 19.50 32.14 -19.40
N GLU A 369 19.01 33.36 -19.62
CA GLU A 369 19.25 34.52 -18.75
C GLU A 369 18.33 34.47 -17.52
N LYS A 370 18.81 33.93 -16.42
CA LYS A 370 17.98 33.66 -15.21
C LYS A 370 17.43 34.89 -14.54
N ASN A 371 18.13 36.04 -14.67
CA ASN A 371 17.67 37.27 -14.06
C ASN A 371 16.36 37.79 -14.68
N CYS A 372 16.05 37.39 -15.94
CA CYS A 372 14.81 37.79 -16.62
C CYS A 372 13.55 37.27 -15.91
N LEU A 373 13.63 36.14 -15.17
CA LEU A 373 12.48 35.59 -14.43
C LEU A 373 11.86 36.58 -13.45
N LYS A 374 12.64 37.53 -12.93
CA LYS A 374 12.15 38.60 -12.03
C LYS A 374 11.26 39.62 -12.73
N TYR A 375 11.40 39.75 -14.03
CA TYR A 375 10.73 40.76 -14.88
C TYR A 375 9.69 40.16 -15.83
N MET A 376 9.51 38.84 -15.79
CA MET A 376 8.51 38.15 -16.59
C MET A 376 7.12 38.29 -15.96
N ASP A 377 6.14 38.53 -16.82
CA ASP A 377 4.74 38.47 -16.43
C ASP A 377 4.36 37.01 -16.13
N LYS A 378 3.88 36.77 -14.90
CA LYS A 378 3.52 35.42 -14.42
C LYS A 378 2.25 34.88 -15.05
N ASP A 379 1.38 35.76 -15.53
CA ASP A 379 0.10 35.39 -16.14
C ASP A 379 0.21 35.27 -17.68
N ALA A 380 1.33 35.70 -18.25
CA ALA A 380 1.55 35.63 -19.70
C ALA A 380 2.03 34.22 -20.12
N ARG A 381 1.66 33.84 -21.33
CA ARG A 381 2.26 32.68 -22.02
C ARG A 381 3.34 33.16 -22.99
N HIS A 382 4.36 32.32 -23.15
CA HIS A 382 5.56 32.66 -23.90
C HIS A 382 5.85 31.64 -24.98
N THR A 383 6.20 32.11 -26.15
CA THR A 383 6.66 31.30 -27.28
C THR A 383 8.19 31.23 -27.30
N MET A 384 8.73 30.25 -28.01
CA MET A 384 10.17 30.17 -28.32
C MET A 384 10.68 31.50 -28.94
N GLN A 385 9.91 32.08 -29.87
CA GLN A 385 10.25 33.30 -30.55
C GLN A 385 10.30 34.48 -29.58
N SER A 386 9.26 34.70 -28.75
CA SER A 386 9.20 35.79 -27.78
C SER A 386 10.35 35.78 -26.76
N LEU A 387 10.78 34.57 -26.33
CA LEU A 387 11.90 34.44 -25.42
C LEU A 387 13.24 34.73 -26.06
N ARG A 388 13.41 34.40 -27.34
CA ARG A 388 14.64 34.67 -28.09
C ARG A 388 14.75 36.16 -28.53
N GLU A 389 13.68 36.79 -28.99
CA GLU A 389 13.65 38.20 -29.33
C GLU A 389 14.04 39.11 -28.15
N ARG A 390 13.68 38.71 -26.93
CA ARG A 390 14.07 39.39 -25.69
C ARG A 390 15.46 38.99 -25.20
N MET A 391 16.19 38.16 -25.94
CA MET A 391 17.50 37.61 -25.57
C MET A 391 17.53 36.83 -24.24
N TRP A 392 16.39 36.40 -23.74
CA TRP A 392 16.29 35.61 -22.52
C TRP A 392 16.70 34.17 -22.77
N LEU A 393 16.32 33.62 -23.90
CA LEU A 393 16.69 32.29 -24.36
C LEU A 393 17.74 32.37 -25.48
N LYS A 394 18.92 31.78 -25.24
CA LYS A 394 20.09 31.87 -26.12
C LYS A 394 20.31 30.60 -26.93
N THR A 395 19.52 29.53 -26.73
CA THR A 395 19.67 28.27 -27.43
C THR A 395 18.33 27.76 -28.00
N ASN A 396 18.42 26.92 -29.01
CA ASN A 396 17.32 26.11 -29.55
C ASN A 396 17.72 24.64 -29.69
N ASP A 397 18.76 24.26 -28.98
CA ASP A 397 19.30 22.91 -29.03
C ASP A 397 18.32 21.87 -28.47
N VAL A 398 18.57 20.63 -28.79
CA VAL A 398 17.86 19.52 -28.16
C VAL A 398 18.06 19.54 -26.65
N TRP A 399 17.05 19.12 -25.90
CA TRP A 399 17.00 19.25 -24.44
C TRP A 399 18.25 18.75 -23.70
N TYR A 400 18.88 17.66 -24.16
CA TYR A 400 20.06 17.08 -23.51
C TYR A 400 21.35 17.90 -23.71
N ASN A 401 21.37 18.84 -24.64
CA ASN A 401 22.41 19.84 -24.80
C ASN A 401 22.04 21.15 -24.07
N ALA A 402 20.76 21.52 -24.14
CA ALA A 402 20.26 22.75 -23.53
C ALA A 402 20.25 22.69 -22.00
N PHE A 403 20.02 21.51 -21.41
CA PHE A 403 19.95 21.30 -19.96
C PHE A 403 21.34 20.92 -19.38
N ASP A 404 22.30 21.80 -19.57
CA ASP A 404 23.71 21.58 -19.20
C ASP A 404 23.94 21.55 -17.67
N ASN A 405 23.02 22.06 -16.85
CA ASN A 405 23.00 21.93 -15.39
C ASN A 405 22.31 20.65 -14.89
N ALA A 406 21.70 19.87 -15.77
CA ALA A 406 21.07 18.61 -15.37
C ALA A 406 22.12 17.52 -15.06
N PRO A 407 21.91 16.69 -14.01
CA PRO A 407 22.81 15.59 -13.71
C PRO A 407 22.95 14.63 -14.91
N GLN A 408 24.16 14.40 -15.38
CA GLN A 408 24.45 13.61 -16.59
C GLN A 408 23.91 12.17 -16.52
N LYS A 409 23.89 11.57 -15.32
CA LYS A 409 23.28 10.24 -15.11
C LYS A 409 21.79 10.26 -15.49
N LYS A 410 21.05 11.31 -15.10
CA LYS A 410 19.62 11.49 -15.39
C LYS A 410 19.37 11.81 -16.87
N VAL A 411 20.21 12.64 -17.46
CA VAL A 411 20.14 12.93 -18.90
C VAL A 411 20.27 11.66 -19.73
N ARG A 412 21.26 10.81 -19.42
CA ARG A 412 21.46 9.51 -20.11
C ARG A 412 20.27 8.57 -19.94
N TYR A 413 19.68 8.53 -18.75
CA TYR A 413 18.50 7.70 -18.49
C TYR A 413 17.30 8.15 -19.32
N ILE A 414 16.96 9.45 -19.30
CA ILE A 414 15.83 9.98 -20.07
C ILE A 414 16.03 9.77 -21.58
N ARG A 415 17.26 9.89 -22.09
CA ARG A 415 17.56 9.57 -23.49
C ARG A 415 17.23 8.12 -23.82
N ARG A 416 17.73 7.16 -23.00
CA ARG A 416 17.44 5.72 -23.19
C ARG A 416 15.95 5.42 -23.10
N MET A 417 15.24 6.04 -22.15
CA MET A 417 13.78 5.90 -22.05
C MET A 417 13.09 6.29 -23.36
N ARG A 418 13.46 7.42 -23.93
CA ARG A 418 12.88 7.87 -25.21
C ARG A 418 13.24 6.96 -26.38
N GLU A 419 14.48 6.45 -26.43
CA GLU A 419 14.91 5.46 -27.41
C GLU A 419 14.11 4.14 -27.29
N ASN A 420 13.70 3.77 -26.07
CA ASN A 420 12.81 2.63 -25.81
C ASN A 420 11.32 2.93 -26.07
N GLY A 421 10.96 4.15 -26.51
CA GLY A 421 9.57 4.55 -26.75
C GLY A 421 8.75 4.81 -25.49
N GLU A 422 9.40 4.97 -24.32
CA GLU A 422 8.73 5.29 -23.07
C GLU A 422 8.18 6.72 -23.11
N LYS A 423 6.98 6.93 -22.54
CA LYS A 423 6.30 8.23 -22.53
C LYS A 423 6.48 8.89 -21.16
N LEU A 424 7.22 9.99 -21.12
CA LEU A 424 7.53 10.73 -19.89
C LEU A 424 6.31 11.38 -19.19
N ASN A 425 5.23 11.58 -19.89
CA ASN A 425 3.99 12.18 -19.41
C ASN A 425 2.88 11.17 -19.10
N SER A 426 3.21 9.87 -19.10
CA SER A 426 2.28 8.80 -18.76
C SER A 426 2.59 8.22 -17.39
N THR A 427 1.64 7.47 -16.82
CA THR A 427 1.89 6.62 -15.66
C THR A 427 2.93 5.57 -16.02
N PRO A 428 3.98 5.40 -15.21
CA PRO A 428 4.96 4.35 -15.43
C PRO A 428 4.31 2.97 -15.54
N ARG A 429 4.65 2.22 -16.58
CA ARG A 429 4.08 0.88 -16.80
C ARG A 429 4.75 -0.20 -15.96
N ILE A 430 5.85 0.11 -15.28
CA ILE A 430 6.55 -0.78 -14.36
C ILE A 430 6.41 -0.21 -12.95
N THR A 431 5.85 -1.00 -12.04
CA THR A 431 5.72 -0.63 -10.63
C THR A 431 6.58 -1.57 -9.78
N LEU A 432 7.49 -0.99 -9.00
CA LEU A 432 8.27 -1.69 -7.98
C LEU A 432 7.56 -1.59 -6.62
N SER A 433 7.39 -2.72 -5.95
CA SER A 433 6.79 -2.76 -4.62
C SER A 433 7.30 -3.95 -3.80
N THR A 434 7.04 -3.94 -2.51
CA THR A 434 7.10 -5.17 -1.72
C THR A 434 5.79 -5.95 -1.89
N ILE A 435 5.84 -7.26 -1.61
CA ILE A 435 4.62 -8.09 -1.65
C ILE A 435 3.56 -7.54 -0.69
N HIS A 436 3.94 -7.07 0.50
CA HIS A 436 3.00 -6.42 1.44
C HIS A 436 2.38 -5.15 0.86
N GLY A 437 3.21 -4.29 0.24
CA GLY A 437 2.76 -3.00 -0.28
C GLY A 437 1.86 -3.09 -1.51
N VAL A 438 1.68 -4.27 -2.10
CA VAL A 438 0.85 -4.49 -3.29
C VAL A 438 -0.41 -5.28 -2.99
N LYS A 439 -0.69 -5.58 -1.72
CA LYS A 439 -1.93 -6.29 -1.39
C LYS A 439 -3.14 -5.56 -1.98
N GLY A 440 -4.04 -6.30 -2.62
CA GLY A 440 -5.16 -5.73 -3.39
C GLY A 440 -4.83 -5.33 -4.84
N GLY A 441 -3.54 -5.12 -5.20
CA GLY A 441 -3.10 -4.84 -6.57
C GLY A 441 -2.98 -6.09 -7.44
N GLU A 442 -2.92 -5.89 -8.74
CA GLU A 442 -2.74 -6.96 -9.73
C GLU A 442 -2.18 -6.40 -11.03
N GLN A 443 -1.50 -7.23 -11.82
CA GLN A 443 -0.97 -6.81 -13.12
C GLN A 443 -0.89 -8.00 -14.10
N ASP A 444 -0.82 -7.70 -15.38
CA ASP A 444 -0.70 -8.71 -16.42
C ASP A 444 0.59 -9.53 -16.28
N ASN A 445 1.71 -8.85 -16.06
CA ASN A 445 3.01 -9.45 -15.84
C ASN A 445 3.47 -9.15 -14.41
N VAL A 446 3.84 -10.19 -13.68
CA VAL A 446 4.38 -10.05 -12.32
C VAL A 446 5.76 -10.70 -12.26
N VAL A 447 6.75 -9.94 -11.83
CA VAL A 447 8.07 -10.47 -11.48
C VAL A 447 8.11 -10.63 -9.97
N LEU A 448 8.38 -11.85 -9.52
CA LEU A 448 8.44 -12.19 -8.09
C LEU A 448 9.86 -12.65 -7.74
N LEU A 449 10.57 -11.83 -6.97
CA LEU A 449 11.86 -12.19 -6.40
C LEU A 449 11.66 -13.13 -5.22
N THR A 450 12.45 -14.18 -5.16
CA THR A 450 12.37 -15.19 -4.09
C THR A 450 13.50 -15.11 -3.07
N ASP A 451 14.37 -14.09 -3.18
CA ASP A 451 15.40 -13.83 -2.18
C ASP A 451 14.80 -13.47 -0.82
N LEU A 452 15.44 -13.96 0.24
CA LEU A 452 15.15 -13.60 1.63
C LEU A 452 16.37 -12.93 2.26
N SER A 453 16.14 -11.90 3.08
CA SER A 453 17.19 -11.35 3.94
C SER A 453 17.49 -12.31 5.09
N ARG A 454 18.63 -12.13 5.77
CA ARG A 454 18.95 -12.95 6.96
C ARG A 454 17.81 -12.98 7.99
N ASN A 455 17.17 -11.85 8.25
CA ASN A 455 16.07 -11.76 9.21
C ASN A 455 14.80 -12.44 8.69
N THR A 456 14.44 -12.23 7.42
CA THR A 456 13.27 -12.89 6.84
C THR A 456 13.47 -14.39 6.67
N GLN A 457 14.68 -14.85 6.41
CA GLN A 457 15.03 -16.26 6.39
C GLN A 457 14.82 -16.91 7.78
N ARG A 458 15.33 -16.26 8.84
CA ARG A 458 15.11 -16.72 10.22
C ARG A 458 13.62 -16.79 10.57
N ASN A 459 12.86 -15.76 10.20
CA ASN A 459 11.42 -15.74 10.44
C ASN A 459 10.70 -16.86 9.69
N TYR A 460 11.11 -17.15 8.45
CA TYR A 460 10.58 -18.26 7.67
C TYR A 460 10.85 -19.63 8.33
N GLU A 461 12.04 -19.81 8.89
CA GLU A 461 12.40 -21.04 9.61
C GLU A 461 11.60 -21.21 10.90
N GLN A 462 11.26 -20.10 11.58
CA GLN A 462 10.48 -20.12 12.83
C GLN A 462 8.96 -20.20 12.60
N ASN A 463 8.47 -19.54 11.56
CA ASN A 463 7.04 -19.43 11.24
C ASN A 463 6.82 -19.49 9.72
N PRO A 464 6.88 -20.68 9.13
CA PRO A 464 6.80 -20.85 7.68
C PRO A 464 5.45 -20.41 7.09
N ASP A 465 4.37 -20.47 7.84
CA ASP A 465 3.03 -20.13 7.36
C ASP A 465 2.94 -18.67 6.91
N ASP A 466 3.59 -17.75 7.62
CA ASP A 466 3.55 -16.32 7.26
C ASP A 466 4.25 -16.05 5.93
N GLU A 467 5.42 -16.66 5.68
CA GLU A 467 6.11 -16.51 4.40
C GLU A 467 5.38 -17.27 3.28
N ASN A 468 4.78 -18.42 3.54
CA ASN A 468 3.94 -19.11 2.56
C ASN A 468 2.75 -18.24 2.13
N ARG A 469 2.03 -17.61 3.08
CA ARG A 469 0.95 -16.66 2.76
C ARG A 469 1.46 -15.49 1.94
N LEU A 470 2.64 -14.96 2.30
CA LEU A 470 3.21 -13.83 1.59
C LEU A 470 3.53 -14.16 0.13
N PHE A 471 4.22 -15.27 -0.12
CA PHE A 471 4.54 -15.70 -1.47
C PHE A 471 3.30 -16.16 -2.26
N TYR A 472 2.30 -16.71 -1.59
CA TYR A 472 0.98 -16.95 -2.19
C TYR A 472 0.34 -15.65 -2.67
N VAL A 473 0.34 -14.60 -1.84
CA VAL A 473 -0.15 -13.28 -2.26
C VAL A 473 0.66 -12.76 -3.44
N GLY A 474 2.00 -12.82 -3.39
CA GLY A 474 2.86 -12.34 -4.47
C GLY A 474 2.58 -13.04 -5.81
N ALA A 475 2.55 -14.36 -5.82
CA ALA A 475 2.27 -15.15 -7.02
C ALA A 475 0.88 -14.86 -7.60
N THR A 476 -0.13 -14.73 -6.75
CA THR A 476 -1.52 -14.48 -7.15
C THR A 476 -1.82 -13.03 -7.59
N ARG A 477 -0.80 -12.18 -7.72
CA ARG A 477 -0.95 -10.85 -8.36
C ARG A 477 -0.93 -10.95 -9.89
N ALA A 478 -0.43 -12.05 -10.46
CA ALA A 478 -0.30 -12.24 -11.91
C ALA A 478 -1.64 -12.61 -12.56
N LYS A 479 -2.06 -11.79 -13.54
CA LYS A 479 -3.26 -12.06 -14.35
C LYS A 479 -2.97 -12.92 -15.58
N ASN A 480 -1.74 -12.86 -16.11
CA ASN A 480 -1.37 -13.55 -17.35
C ASN A 480 -0.03 -14.29 -17.24
N HIS A 481 1.02 -13.63 -16.75
CA HIS A 481 2.36 -14.19 -16.73
C HIS A 481 3.03 -13.95 -15.38
N LEU A 482 3.47 -15.03 -14.75
CA LEU A 482 4.31 -15.01 -13.54
C LEU A 482 5.76 -15.29 -13.92
N HIS A 483 6.65 -14.34 -13.62
CA HIS A 483 8.09 -14.45 -13.78
C HIS A 483 8.73 -14.61 -12.40
N VAL A 484 9.36 -15.74 -12.15
CA VAL A 484 9.98 -16.06 -10.86
C VAL A 484 11.49 -15.89 -11.00
N ILE A 485 12.07 -15.01 -10.19
CA ILE A 485 13.53 -14.89 -10.06
C ILE A 485 13.98 -15.79 -8.93
N ARG A 486 14.86 -16.77 -9.26
CA ARG A 486 15.41 -17.68 -8.28
C ARG A 486 16.30 -16.92 -7.29
N PRO A 487 16.42 -17.40 -6.03
CA PRO A 487 17.27 -16.74 -5.06
C PRO A 487 18.74 -16.82 -5.48
N LYS A 488 19.48 -15.73 -5.28
CA LYS A 488 20.94 -15.67 -5.56
C LYS A 488 21.72 -16.72 -4.76
N ASP A 489 21.27 -17.00 -3.54
CA ASP A 489 21.79 -18.08 -2.70
C ASP A 489 20.73 -19.20 -2.63
N ILE A 490 21.01 -20.32 -3.26
CA ILE A 490 20.09 -21.48 -3.32
C ILE A 490 19.70 -22.05 -1.95
N TYR A 491 20.52 -21.77 -0.93
CA TYR A 491 20.25 -22.19 0.46
C TYR A 491 19.45 -21.16 1.25
N LYS A 492 19.34 -19.93 0.74
CA LYS A 492 18.61 -18.83 1.37
C LYS A 492 17.62 -18.25 0.38
N GLY A 493 16.37 -18.53 0.57
CA GLY A 493 15.32 -18.00 -0.30
C GLY A 493 14.08 -18.86 -0.25
N TYR A 494 13.03 -18.33 -0.83
CA TYR A 494 11.75 -19.04 -0.88
C TYR A 494 11.71 -19.95 -2.12
N LYS A 495 11.34 -21.21 -1.92
CA LYS A 495 11.26 -22.22 -3.00
C LYS A 495 9.82 -22.33 -3.50
N ILE A 496 9.61 -21.89 -4.75
CA ILE A 496 8.32 -21.99 -5.48
C ILE A 496 8.29 -23.30 -6.28
#